data_29eb29f48549e8673bc3191dcee1663b
#
_entry.id   29eb29f48549e8673bc3191dcee1663b
#
_cell.length_a   1.000
_cell.length_b   1.000
_cell.length_c   1.000
_cell.angle_alpha   90.00
_cell.angle_beta   90.00
_cell.angle_gamma   90.00
#
_symmetry.space_group_name_H-M   'P 1'
#
loop_
_entity.id
_entity.type
_entity.pdbx_description
1 polymer ?
#
loop_
_entity_poly.entity_id
_entity_poly.type
_entity_poly.pdbx_seq_one_letter_code
_entity_poly.pdbx_strand_id
1 'polypeptide(L)' 'MAQRISIGFHSSPPLALRVSDKELEKLNSALGKEGWHEITAEDGSVRLNLQHVLWVRTENEEHRVGFGIASTG' A
#
# COMPACT_ATOMS: atom_id res chain seq x y z
N MET A 1 -4.64 -1.00 -13.31
CA MET A 1 -5.38 -1.91 -12.48
C MET A 1 -5.20 -1.62 -11.02
N ALA A 2 -6.19 -1.94 -10.23
CA ALA A 2 -6.10 -1.68 -8.80
C ALA A 2 -5.29 -2.76 -8.10
N GLN A 3 -4.52 -2.36 -7.13
CA GLN A 3 -3.74 -3.27 -6.32
C GLN A 3 -4.07 -3.04 -4.86
N ARG A 4 -3.94 -4.09 -4.09
CA ARG A 4 -4.13 -3.99 -2.66
C ARG A 4 -2.80 -3.72 -2.00
N ILE A 5 -2.76 -2.71 -1.15
CA ILE A 5 -1.55 -2.39 -0.42
C ILE A 5 -1.87 -2.26 1.06
N SER A 6 -0.85 -2.43 1.88
CA SER A 6 -0.94 -2.20 3.31
C SER A 6 0.15 -1.21 3.70
N ILE A 7 -0.19 -0.28 4.56
CA ILE A 7 0.73 0.75 5.01
C ILE A 7 0.87 0.62 6.52
N GLY A 8 2.08 0.47 6.99
CA GLY A 8 2.34 0.30 8.41
C GLY A 8 2.75 1.58 9.08
N PHE A 9 2.23 1.79 10.29
CA PHE A 9 2.54 2.95 11.12
C PHE A 9 3.05 2.50 12.47
N HIS A 10 3.49 3.47 13.28
CA HIS A 10 4.09 3.17 14.56
C HIS A 10 3.17 2.52 15.57
N SER A 11 2.06 3.10 15.84
CA SER A 11 1.25 2.69 16.99
C SER A 11 -0.13 2.25 16.62
N SER A 12 -0.38 1.99 15.38
CA SER A 12 -1.72 1.63 14.95
C SER A 12 -1.68 0.45 14.01
N PRO A 13 -2.81 -0.22 13.82
CA PRO A 13 -2.85 -1.33 12.87
C PRO A 13 -2.55 -0.85 11.46
N PRO A 14 -2.09 -1.73 10.60
CA PRO A 14 -1.84 -1.34 9.21
C PRO A 14 -3.10 -0.89 8.53
N LEU A 15 -2.95 0.03 7.61
CA LEU A 15 -4.05 0.53 6.81
C LEU A 15 -4.04 -0.19 5.47
N ALA A 16 -5.15 -0.82 5.12
CA ALA A 16 -5.27 -1.54 3.86
C ALA A 16 -6.07 -0.72 2.87
N LEU A 17 -5.58 -0.61 1.64
CA LEU A 17 -6.23 0.18 0.60
C LEU A 17 -6.13 -0.53 -0.73
N ARG A 18 -7.07 -0.23 -1.62
CA ARG A 18 -6.93 -0.65 -3.02
C ARG A 18 -6.71 0.61 -3.84
N VAL A 19 -5.62 0.65 -4.54
CA VAL A 19 -5.21 1.83 -5.30
C VAL A 19 -4.82 1.44 -6.71
N SER A 20 -4.87 2.39 -7.63
CA SER A 20 -4.42 2.14 -8.99
C SER A 20 -2.90 2.08 -9.03
N ASP A 21 -2.37 1.53 -10.12
CA ASP A 21 -0.93 1.46 -10.30
C ASP A 21 -0.32 2.85 -10.24
N LYS A 22 -1.03 3.84 -10.79
CA LYS A 22 -0.53 5.20 -10.80
C LYS A 22 -0.42 5.77 -9.40
N GLU A 23 -1.42 5.52 -8.57
CA GLU A 23 -1.39 6.00 -7.20
C GLU A 23 -0.27 5.34 -6.41
N LEU A 24 -0.04 4.06 -6.66
CA LEU A 24 1.04 3.36 -6.00
C LEU A 24 2.39 3.93 -6.40
N GLU A 25 2.57 4.26 -7.68
CA GLU A 25 3.80 4.88 -8.13
C GLU A 25 4.03 6.23 -7.47
N LYS A 26 2.97 7.01 -7.35
CA LYS A 26 3.08 8.31 -6.69
C LYS A 26 3.49 8.15 -5.23
N LEU A 27 2.92 7.17 -4.56
CA LEU A 27 3.27 6.91 -3.18
C LEU A 27 4.73 6.49 -3.07
N ASN A 28 5.16 5.57 -3.91
CA ASN A 28 6.55 5.13 -3.87
C ASN A 28 7.52 6.26 -4.10
N SER A 29 7.18 7.18 -4.98
CA SER A 29 8.02 8.33 -5.24
C SER A 29 8.05 9.30 -4.07
N ALA A 30 6.98 9.32 -3.28
CA ALA A 30 6.89 10.22 -2.14
C ALA A 30 7.56 9.68 -0.89
N LEU A 31 7.74 8.37 -0.81
CA LEU A 31 8.34 7.77 0.38
C LEU A 31 9.76 8.28 0.56
N GLY A 32 10.10 8.56 1.80
CA GLY A 32 11.41 9.14 2.10
C GLY A 32 11.40 10.64 2.14
N LYS A 33 10.32 11.27 1.71
CA LYS A 33 10.16 12.71 1.79
C LYS A 33 9.39 13.06 3.04
N GLU A 34 9.34 14.34 3.35
CA GLU A 34 8.57 14.82 4.49
C GLU A 34 7.25 15.39 4.03
N GLY A 35 6.30 15.45 4.94
CA GLY A 35 5.05 16.11 4.68
C GLY A 35 3.90 15.13 4.50
N TRP A 36 2.84 15.64 3.93
CA TRP A 36 1.61 14.86 3.75
C TRP A 36 1.47 14.46 2.29
N HIS A 37 0.96 13.27 2.10
CA HIS A 37 0.70 12.74 0.76
C HIS A 37 -0.72 12.22 0.71
N GLU A 38 -1.45 12.62 -0.31
CA GLU A 38 -2.83 12.17 -0.48
C GLU A 38 -2.89 11.01 -1.46
N ILE A 39 -3.56 9.95 -1.06
CA ILE A 39 -3.76 8.78 -1.90
C ILE A 39 -5.24 8.68 -2.22
N THR A 40 -5.56 8.48 -3.50
CA THR A 40 -6.93 8.20 -3.89
C THR A 40 -7.09 6.70 -4.00
N ALA A 41 -7.93 6.16 -3.14
CA ALA A 41 -8.24 4.74 -3.14
C ALA A 41 -9.64 4.52 -3.71
N GLU A 42 -10.03 3.29 -3.88
CA GLU A 42 -11.33 2.98 -4.48
C GLU A 42 -12.49 3.50 -3.66
N ASP A 43 -12.35 3.50 -2.36
CA ASP A 43 -13.44 3.89 -1.48
C ASP A 43 -13.24 5.26 -0.84
N GLY A 44 -12.31 6.04 -1.33
CA GLY A 44 -12.12 7.39 -0.82
C GLY A 44 -10.67 7.82 -0.88
N SER A 45 -10.38 8.97 -0.30
CA SER A 45 -9.03 9.51 -0.28
C SER A 45 -8.48 9.46 1.14
N VAL A 46 -7.18 9.25 1.24
CA VAL A 46 -6.51 9.19 2.53
C VAL A 46 -5.29 10.09 2.47
N ARG A 47 -5.08 10.88 3.50
CA ARG A 47 -3.86 11.67 3.64
C ARG A 47 -2.95 11.01 4.65
N LEU A 48 -1.70 10.84 4.26
CA LEU A 48 -0.72 10.21 5.11
C LEU A 48 0.36 11.19 5.50
N ASN A 49 0.80 11.12 6.76
CA ASN A 49 1.99 11.82 7.16
C ASN A 49 3.16 10.91 6.87
N LEU A 50 3.96 11.28 5.88
CA LEU A 50 5.02 10.42 5.39
C LEU A 50 6.08 10.10 6.43
N GLN A 51 6.23 10.96 7.41
CA GLN A 51 7.21 10.72 8.46
C GLN A 51 6.81 9.58 9.38
N HIS A 52 5.52 9.24 9.41
CA HIS A 52 5.04 8.18 10.28
C HIS A 52 4.84 6.86 9.56
N VAL A 53 5.09 6.81 8.27
CA VAL A 53 4.97 5.57 7.51
C VAL A 53 6.23 4.74 7.71
N LEU A 54 6.06 3.54 8.21
CA LEU A 54 7.19 2.64 8.45
C LEU A 54 7.46 1.74 7.26
N TRP A 55 6.41 1.28 6.60
CA TRP A 55 6.56 0.36 5.48
C TRP A 55 5.31 0.38 4.63
N VAL A 56 5.46 -0.01 3.37
CA VAL A 56 4.35 -0.20 2.45
C VAL A 56 4.52 -1.58 1.84
N ARG A 57 3.46 -2.35 1.83
CA ARG A 57 3.49 -3.69 1.30
C ARG A 57 2.47 -3.82 0.20
N THR A 58 2.89 -4.34 -0.93
CA THR A 58 2.00 -4.59 -2.04
C THR A 58 1.56 -6.03 -2.00
N GLU A 59 0.27 -6.28 -2.08
CA GLU A 59 -0.24 -7.62 -2.10
C GLU A 59 -0.71 -7.95 -3.50
N ASN A 60 -0.31 -9.09 -3.99
CA ASN A 60 -0.72 -9.53 -5.30
C ASN A 60 -1.67 -10.70 -5.12
N GLU A 61 -2.94 -10.45 -5.34
CA GLU A 61 -3.95 -11.45 -5.11
C GLU A 61 -3.82 -12.64 -6.05
N GLU A 62 -3.30 -12.40 -7.23
CA GLU A 62 -3.13 -13.46 -8.18
C GLU A 62 -2.10 -14.47 -7.72
N HIS A 63 -1.11 -13.98 -7.02
CA HIS A 63 -0.10 -14.86 -6.52
C HIS A 63 -0.66 -15.84 -5.54
N ARG A 64 -1.58 -15.44 -4.72
CA ARG A 64 -2.10 -16.32 -3.75
C ARG A 64 -2.71 -17.53 -4.34
N VAL A 65 -3.36 -17.32 -5.44
CA VAL A 65 -4.00 -18.41 -6.08
C VAL A 65 -3.00 -19.41 -6.59
N GLY A 66 -2.05 -18.93 -7.23
CA GLY A 66 -1.05 -19.76 -7.80
C GLY A 66 -0.23 -20.44 -6.79
N PHE A 67 -0.25 -19.98 -5.62
CA PHE A 67 0.67 -20.36 -4.82
C PHE A 67 0.39 -21.31 -3.96
N GLY A 68 -0.63 -21.10 -3.59
CA GLY A 68 -1.01 -22.09 -2.79
C GLY A 68 -0.19 -23.29 -2.93
N ILE A 69 0.44 -23.24 -3.52
CA ILE A 69 1.11 -24.13 -3.67
C ILE A 69 2.32 -24.10 -3.42
N ALA A 70 2.60 -23.64 -3.54
CA ALA A 70 3.63 -23.72 -3.31
C ALA A 70 4.22 -23.52 -2.44
N SER A 71 3.91 -23.41 -2.20
CA SER A 71 4.49 -23.47 -1.75
C SER A 71 4.96 -23.73 -1.22
N THR A 72 4.78 -23.72 -1.09
CA THR A 72 5.16 -24.08 -0.87
C THR A 72 5.66 -24.35 -0.97
N GLY A 73 5.55 -24.17 -1.06
CA GLY A 73 5.94 -24.49 -1.34
C GLY A 73 6.16 -24.52 -1.41
#